data_0dd531ea394215839c710a9625a2d0de
#
_entry.id   0dd531ea394215839c710a9625a2d0de
#
_cell.length_a   1.000
_cell.length_b   1.000
_cell.length_c   1.000
_cell.angle_alpha   90.00
_cell.angle_beta   90.00
_cell.angle_gamma   90.00
#
_symmetry.space_group_name_H-M   'P 1'
#
loop_
_entity.id
_entity.type
_entity.pdbx_description
1 polymer ?
#
loop_
_entity_poly.entity_id
_entity_poly.type
_entity_poly.pdbx_seq_one_letter_code
_entity_poly.pdbx_strand_id
1 'polypeptide(L)'
;MLAKFINWMKPLKDSDHPITDEAQIKKEYRKYRIKMFFGMYAGYVMYYFTRKNLSYAAPSFISELGITKMQFGILGSTMYVTYGIGKFVSGMLADKCNIRTFMAFGLIGSGVINLFFGFLPSLPLLAFFWGLNGGLQSMGFPPVAKGLVYWFSPSERATKWTLWSSSHTVGTSLIGIVAGVCIAMGYWRAAFYVPGIVGVITGILLLFILTDKPSSIGLPPIEKYKNDVMPVKKESGLTHWQILKKYVFANPFLWSLAIAYIFVYFIRFATLDWGAVFMTERGIDKARAAYLLTLMPFVGTLGGISSGWLADRLFRGRCTPINLIYLFCLIFSLWGMYHFTHVDTPWWLVGIFLALVGFFVDGPQNLVGGVQASRVTVQESVSAACGFTGMFGYLGAFLSGIGAAWLIEKWGWEGVFIACAVSCVVAMLFIAVTWKKEAGTQK
;
A
#
# COMPACT_ATOMS: atom_id res chain seq x y z
N MET A 1 26.85 16.80 13.57
CA MET A 1 26.22 15.94 12.57
C MET A 1 24.68 16.03 12.59
N LEU A 2 24.03 15.80 13.72
CA LEU A 2 22.55 15.79 13.84
C LEU A 2 21.90 17.10 13.38
N ALA A 3 22.43 18.28 13.76
CA ALA A 3 21.90 19.57 13.34
C ALA A 3 21.97 19.80 11.80
N LYS A 4 23.05 19.35 11.16
CA LYS A 4 23.18 19.40 9.68
C LYS A 4 22.17 18.49 9.01
N PHE A 5 21.94 17.29 9.55
CA PHE A 5 20.94 16.35 9.05
C PHE A 5 19.52 16.91 9.19
N ILE A 6 19.18 17.46 10.36
CA ILE A 6 17.87 18.09 10.59
C ILE A 6 17.66 19.25 9.60
N ASN A 7 18.66 20.09 9.37
CA ASN A 7 18.56 21.20 8.42
C ASN A 7 18.42 20.71 6.98
N TRP A 8 19.06 19.60 6.60
CA TRP A 8 18.92 18.99 5.29
C TRP A 8 17.51 18.42 5.04
N MET A 9 16.83 17.98 6.09
CA MET A 9 15.44 17.49 6.02
C MET A 9 14.39 18.60 5.99
N LYS A 10 14.70 19.83 6.37
CA LYS A 10 13.72 20.94 6.42
C LYS A 10 13.16 21.27 5.05
N PRO A 11 11.91 21.79 4.97
CA PRO A 11 11.33 22.32 3.75
C PRO A 11 12.25 23.37 3.15
N LEU A 12 12.32 23.40 1.81
CA LEU A 12 13.07 24.43 1.11
C LEU A 12 12.37 25.79 1.29
N LYS A 13 13.18 26.82 1.49
CA LYS A 13 12.69 28.21 1.48
C LYS A 13 12.13 28.58 0.11
N ASP A 14 11.26 29.56 0.08
CA ASP A 14 10.83 30.15 -1.18
C ASP A 14 12.02 30.82 -1.86
N SER A 15 12.01 30.81 -3.19
CA SER A 15 13.06 31.46 -4.00
C SER A 15 12.97 32.98 -3.86
N ASP A 16 14.11 33.60 -3.63
CA ASP A 16 14.21 35.08 -3.62
C ASP A 16 14.01 35.69 -5.04
N HIS A 17 14.02 34.84 -6.08
CA HIS A 17 13.85 35.24 -7.49
C HIS A 17 12.60 34.59 -8.09
N PRO A 18 11.39 35.16 -7.89
CA PRO A 18 10.17 34.62 -8.49
C PRO A 18 10.20 34.82 -10.01
N ILE A 19 9.79 33.78 -10.74
CA ILE A 19 9.64 33.83 -12.20
C ILE A 19 8.35 34.58 -12.51
N THR A 20 8.43 35.65 -13.31
CA THR A 20 7.29 36.48 -13.70
C THR A 20 6.84 36.28 -15.14
N ASP A 21 7.73 35.77 -15.99
CA ASP A 21 7.40 35.49 -17.39
C ASP A 21 6.48 34.29 -17.53
N GLU A 22 5.29 34.49 -18.10
CA GLU A 22 4.26 33.44 -18.24
C GLU A 22 4.69 32.26 -19.10
N ALA A 23 5.46 32.51 -20.16
CA ALA A 23 5.97 31.48 -21.07
C ALA A 23 6.97 30.57 -20.31
N GLN A 24 7.86 31.20 -19.54
CA GLN A 24 8.81 30.49 -18.70
C GLN A 24 8.10 29.69 -17.57
N ILE A 25 7.12 30.29 -16.92
CA ILE A 25 6.29 29.61 -15.90
C ILE A 25 5.67 28.34 -16.49
N LYS A 26 5.02 28.43 -17.65
CA LYS A 26 4.37 27.30 -18.33
C LYS A 26 5.36 26.19 -18.69
N LYS A 27 6.55 26.57 -19.19
CA LYS A 27 7.62 25.63 -19.54
C LYS A 27 8.16 24.89 -18.33
N GLU A 28 8.48 25.61 -17.24
CA GLU A 28 9.03 25.00 -16.02
C GLU A 28 7.97 24.19 -15.30
N TYR A 29 6.72 24.62 -15.21
CA TYR A 29 5.64 23.81 -14.65
C TYR A 29 5.47 22.48 -15.38
N ARG A 30 5.46 22.49 -16.72
CA ARG A 30 5.36 21.23 -17.51
C ARG A 30 6.52 20.29 -17.19
N LYS A 31 7.75 20.80 -17.13
CA LYS A 31 8.96 20.03 -16.85
C LYS A 31 8.93 19.44 -15.43
N TYR A 32 8.68 20.29 -14.41
CA TYR A 32 8.72 19.82 -13.01
C TYR A 32 7.54 18.94 -12.64
N ARG A 33 6.35 19.16 -13.16
CA ARG A 33 5.19 18.27 -12.94
C ARG A 33 5.46 16.86 -13.47
N ILE A 34 6.07 16.73 -14.63
CA ILE A 34 6.48 15.42 -15.18
C ILE A 34 7.54 14.79 -14.27
N LYS A 35 8.59 15.52 -13.90
CA LYS A 35 9.65 15.03 -13.01
C LYS A 35 9.10 14.58 -11.67
N MET A 36 8.25 15.38 -11.05
CA MET A 36 7.64 15.08 -9.75
C MET A 36 6.74 13.85 -9.83
N PHE A 37 5.87 13.78 -10.83
CA PHE A 37 4.95 12.65 -10.96
C PHE A 37 5.69 11.33 -11.15
N PHE A 38 6.58 11.27 -12.14
CA PHE A 38 7.32 10.04 -12.44
C PHE A 38 8.38 9.72 -11.39
N GLY A 39 9.00 10.71 -10.77
CA GLY A 39 9.93 10.50 -9.66
C GLY A 39 9.22 9.89 -8.44
N MET A 40 8.08 10.44 -8.03
CA MET A 40 7.26 9.88 -6.95
C MET A 40 6.71 8.49 -7.30
N TYR A 41 6.32 8.27 -8.56
CA TYR A 41 5.85 6.98 -9.04
C TYR A 41 6.95 5.92 -8.97
N ALA A 42 8.10 6.17 -9.60
CA ALA A 42 9.24 5.26 -9.62
C ALA A 42 9.78 4.99 -8.21
N GLY A 43 9.91 6.04 -7.40
CA GLY A 43 10.32 5.89 -6.00
C GLY A 43 9.38 4.98 -5.22
N TYR A 44 8.07 5.10 -5.41
CA TYR A 44 7.10 4.26 -4.69
C TYR A 44 7.05 2.82 -5.22
N VAL A 45 7.28 2.60 -6.52
CA VAL A 45 7.55 1.26 -7.07
C VAL A 45 8.72 0.62 -6.33
N MET A 46 9.84 1.33 -6.13
CA MET A 46 11.03 0.79 -5.46
C MET A 46 10.81 0.56 -3.95
N TYR A 47 9.95 1.33 -3.29
CA TYR A 47 9.51 1.00 -1.94
C TYR A 47 8.88 -0.39 -1.86
N TYR A 48 8.08 -0.78 -2.84
CA TYR A 48 7.48 -2.11 -2.88
C TYR A 48 8.48 -3.21 -3.25
N PHE A 49 9.51 -2.88 -4.02
CA PHE A 49 10.64 -3.80 -4.29
C PHE A 49 11.34 -4.24 -3.01
N THR A 50 11.63 -3.30 -2.11
CA THR A 50 12.35 -3.55 -0.85
C THR A 50 11.44 -3.95 0.31
N ARG A 51 10.14 -4.16 0.04
CA ARG A 51 9.13 -4.52 1.03
C ARG A 51 8.51 -5.88 0.76
N LYS A 52 8.19 -6.20 -0.49
CA LYS A 52 7.43 -7.39 -0.86
C LYS A 52 8.30 -8.56 -1.31
N ASN A 53 9.58 -8.36 -1.48
CA ASN A 53 10.52 -9.42 -1.81
C ASN A 53 10.52 -10.59 -0.82
N LEU A 54 10.33 -10.35 0.49
CA LEU A 54 10.23 -11.40 1.49
C LEU A 54 9.08 -12.38 1.20
N SER A 55 7.91 -11.87 0.77
CA SER A 55 6.73 -12.70 0.46
C SER A 55 7.01 -13.66 -0.72
N TYR A 56 7.68 -13.18 -1.74
CA TYR A 56 8.02 -13.99 -2.93
C TYR A 56 9.17 -14.97 -2.67
N ALA A 57 10.14 -14.58 -1.84
CA ALA A 57 11.26 -15.43 -1.46
C ALA A 57 10.95 -16.37 -0.28
N ALA A 58 9.77 -16.29 0.31
CA ALA A 58 9.37 -17.00 1.54
C ALA A 58 9.69 -18.49 1.53
N PRO A 59 9.39 -19.30 0.47
CA PRO A 59 9.70 -20.72 0.45
C PRO A 59 11.20 -21.02 0.58
N SER A 60 12.04 -20.28 -0.15
CA SER A 60 13.49 -20.42 -0.09
C SER A 60 14.03 -19.91 1.25
N PHE A 61 13.53 -18.80 1.74
CA PHE A 61 13.90 -18.18 3.01
C PHE A 61 13.64 -19.14 4.19
N ILE A 62 12.46 -19.75 4.26
CA ILE A 62 12.08 -20.70 5.31
C ILE A 62 12.95 -21.95 5.22
N SER A 63 13.09 -22.56 4.04
CA SER A 63 13.81 -23.83 3.87
C SER A 63 15.30 -23.69 4.09
N GLU A 64 15.94 -22.62 3.62
CA GLU A 64 17.38 -22.42 3.71
C GLU A 64 17.86 -21.96 5.11
N LEU A 65 17.02 -21.22 5.83
CA LEU A 65 17.32 -20.78 7.18
C LEU A 65 16.82 -21.75 8.26
N GLY A 66 16.07 -22.79 7.88
CA GLY A 66 15.53 -23.79 8.81
C GLY A 66 14.57 -23.21 9.86
N ILE A 67 13.89 -22.11 9.53
CA ILE A 67 12.95 -21.45 10.45
C ILE A 67 11.55 -22.05 10.33
N THR A 68 10.78 -22.00 11.43
CA THR A 68 9.39 -22.44 11.42
C THR A 68 8.47 -21.41 10.74
N LYS A 69 7.26 -21.84 10.35
CA LYS A 69 6.23 -20.94 9.81
C LYS A 69 5.85 -19.86 10.82
N MET A 70 5.76 -20.23 12.11
CA MET A 70 5.51 -19.27 13.19
C MET A 70 6.60 -18.19 13.25
N GLN A 71 7.86 -18.59 13.18
CA GLN A 71 9.00 -17.65 13.17
C GLN A 71 8.96 -16.72 11.96
N PHE A 72 8.61 -17.24 10.77
CA PHE A 72 8.43 -16.43 9.58
C PHE A 72 7.22 -15.48 9.71
N GLY A 73 6.11 -15.94 10.26
CA GLY A 73 4.93 -15.12 10.54
C GLY A 73 5.21 -13.97 11.50
N ILE A 74 5.98 -14.23 12.59
CA ILE A 74 6.44 -13.20 13.52
C ILE A 74 7.32 -12.18 12.78
N LEU A 75 8.28 -12.66 12.00
CA LEU A 75 9.16 -11.81 11.20
C LEU A 75 8.37 -10.88 10.26
N GLY A 76 7.45 -11.40 9.47
CA GLY A 76 6.59 -10.60 8.59
C GLY A 76 5.74 -9.58 9.35
N SER A 77 5.21 -9.98 10.51
CA SER A 77 4.37 -9.13 11.36
C SER A 77 5.11 -7.95 11.96
N THR A 78 6.43 -8.07 12.26
CA THR A 78 7.23 -6.94 12.80
C THR A 78 7.20 -5.73 11.87
N MET A 79 7.25 -5.96 10.57
CA MET A 79 7.17 -4.90 9.56
C MET A 79 5.81 -4.18 9.59
N TYR A 80 4.71 -4.92 9.72
CA TYR A 80 3.38 -4.32 9.71
C TYR A 80 3.11 -3.46 10.95
N VAL A 81 3.61 -3.89 12.12
CA VAL A 81 3.53 -3.09 13.35
C VAL A 81 4.31 -1.78 13.21
N THR A 82 5.59 -1.89 12.85
CA THR A 82 6.46 -0.71 12.74
C THR A 82 6.04 0.22 11.60
N TYR A 83 5.55 -0.32 10.49
CA TYR A 83 4.95 0.46 9.41
C TYR A 83 3.67 1.18 9.85
N GLY A 84 2.78 0.50 10.57
CA GLY A 84 1.54 1.08 11.08
C GLY A 84 1.80 2.27 12.01
N ILE A 85 2.69 2.10 13.00
CA ILE A 85 3.14 3.16 13.91
C ILE A 85 3.87 4.25 13.12
N GLY A 86 4.81 3.83 12.27
CA GLY A 86 5.61 4.72 11.44
C GLY A 86 4.79 5.59 10.52
N LYS A 87 3.67 5.08 9.97
CA LYS A 87 2.77 5.84 9.10
C LYS A 87 2.19 7.08 9.80
N PHE A 88 1.86 6.96 11.07
CA PHE A 88 1.39 8.08 11.88
C PHE A 88 2.52 9.09 12.14
N VAL A 89 3.67 8.60 12.62
CA VAL A 89 4.85 9.42 12.91
C VAL A 89 5.37 10.12 11.64
N SER A 90 5.52 9.36 10.55
CA SER A 90 5.99 9.90 9.25
C SER A 90 5.01 10.91 8.66
N GLY A 91 3.70 10.72 8.86
CA GLY A 91 2.68 11.70 8.45
C GLY A 91 2.91 13.06 9.11
N MET A 92 3.10 13.07 10.44
CA MET A 92 3.38 14.31 11.19
C MET A 92 4.73 14.94 10.83
N LEU A 93 5.75 14.11 10.59
CA LEU A 93 7.10 14.59 10.24
C LEU A 93 7.14 15.13 8.81
N ALA A 94 6.43 14.54 7.87
CA ALA A 94 6.45 14.94 6.46
C ALA A 94 6.01 16.40 6.24
N ASP A 95 5.10 16.92 7.06
CA ASP A 95 4.68 18.33 6.98
C ASP A 95 5.84 19.28 7.28
N LYS A 96 6.77 18.85 8.15
CA LYS A 96 7.96 19.62 8.57
C LYS A 96 9.22 19.27 7.76
N CYS A 97 9.11 18.38 6.79
CA CYS A 97 10.22 17.89 5.99
C CYS A 97 10.07 18.21 4.51
N ASN A 98 11.20 18.24 3.81
CA ASN A 98 11.29 18.34 2.37
C ASN A 98 10.86 17.02 1.73
N ILE A 99 9.99 17.06 0.72
CA ILE A 99 9.50 15.90 -0.04
C ILE A 99 10.66 15.04 -0.55
N ARG A 100 11.65 15.69 -1.17
CA ARG A 100 12.81 15.06 -1.80
C ARG A 100 13.64 14.25 -0.81
N THR A 101 14.07 14.91 0.26
CA THR A 101 14.99 14.31 1.23
C THR A 101 14.30 13.25 2.09
N PHE A 102 13.04 13.48 2.47
CA PHE A 102 12.28 12.56 3.30
C PHE A 102 12.00 11.24 2.56
N MET A 103 11.54 11.31 1.30
CA MET A 103 11.29 10.12 0.48
C MET A 103 12.59 9.37 0.16
N ALA A 104 13.64 10.10 -0.22
CA ALA A 104 14.92 9.50 -0.55
C ALA A 104 15.57 8.81 0.66
N PHE A 105 15.56 9.42 1.84
CA PHE A 105 16.11 8.84 3.07
C PHE A 105 15.44 7.51 3.42
N GLY A 106 14.11 7.46 3.42
CA GLY A 106 13.38 6.22 3.68
C GLY A 106 13.71 5.11 2.68
N LEU A 107 13.81 5.45 1.37
CA LEU A 107 14.13 4.46 0.35
C LEU A 107 15.59 3.98 0.40
N ILE A 108 16.55 4.89 0.59
CA ILE A 108 17.97 4.54 0.76
C ILE A 108 18.15 3.63 1.98
N GLY A 109 17.57 4.01 3.13
CA GLY A 109 17.66 3.21 4.34
C GLY A 109 17.04 1.82 4.18
N SER A 110 15.87 1.74 3.54
CA SER A 110 15.20 0.48 3.19
C SER A 110 16.07 -0.38 2.24
N GLY A 111 16.66 0.25 1.23
CA GLY A 111 17.59 -0.40 0.30
C GLY A 111 18.84 -0.94 1.02
N VAL A 112 19.47 -0.14 1.89
CA VAL A 112 20.64 -0.56 2.68
C VAL A 112 20.31 -1.78 3.54
N ILE A 113 19.16 -1.79 4.24
CA ILE A 113 18.75 -2.98 5.01
C ILE A 113 18.65 -4.20 4.11
N ASN A 114 18.03 -4.07 2.95
CA ASN A 114 17.87 -5.17 2.01
C ASN A 114 19.19 -5.72 1.48
N LEU A 115 20.26 -4.92 1.35
CA LEU A 115 21.57 -5.37 0.87
C LEU A 115 22.16 -6.51 1.71
N PHE A 116 21.97 -6.47 3.01
CA PHE A 116 22.55 -7.47 3.92
C PHE A 116 21.52 -8.38 4.60
N PHE A 117 20.21 -8.09 4.43
CA PHE A 117 19.14 -8.81 5.14
C PHE A 117 19.21 -10.32 4.97
N GLY A 118 19.44 -10.80 3.74
CA GLY A 118 19.55 -12.24 3.44
C GLY A 118 20.78 -12.95 4.04
N PHE A 119 21.72 -12.20 4.63
CA PHE A 119 22.95 -12.71 5.23
C PHE A 119 22.94 -12.63 6.77
N LEU A 120 21.86 -12.13 7.38
CA LEU A 120 21.77 -12.01 8.83
C LEU A 120 21.71 -13.41 9.49
N PRO A 121 22.50 -13.64 10.56
CA PRO A 121 22.72 -15.00 11.09
C PRO A 121 21.62 -15.46 12.06
N SER A 122 20.73 -14.61 12.51
CA SER A 122 19.76 -14.98 13.55
C SER A 122 18.39 -14.34 13.36
N LEU A 123 17.34 -15.06 13.79
CA LEU A 123 15.97 -14.59 13.71
C LEU A 123 15.73 -13.25 14.44
N PRO A 124 16.27 -13.00 15.65
CA PRO A 124 16.11 -11.70 16.31
C PRO A 124 16.68 -10.53 15.50
N LEU A 125 17.83 -10.71 14.85
CA LEU A 125 18.42 -9.69 13.98
C LEU A 125 17.56 -9.50 12.71
N LEU A 126 17.09 -10.56 12.11
CA LEU A 126 16.16 -10.49 10.98
C LEU A 126 14.90 -9.72 11.37
N ALA A 127 14.28 -10.04 12.52
CA ALA A 127 13.09 -9.37 13.00
C ALA A 127 13.34 -7.88 13.30
N PHE A 128 14.47 -7.55 13.91
CA PHE A 128 14.85 -6.17 14.21
C PHE A 128 15.03 -5.35 12.92
N PHE A 129 15.83 -5.84 11.98
CA PHE A 129 16.08 -5.10 10.73
C PHE A 129 14.84 -5.07 9.81
N TRP A 130 14.01 -6.10 9.82
CA TRP A 130 12.75 -6.08 9.07
C TRP A 130 11.74 -5.11 9.69
N GLY A 131 11.70 -5.03 11.00
CA GLY A 131 10.94 -4.00 11.72
C GLY A 131 11.46 -2.58 11.42
N LEU A 132 12.78 -2.38 11.43
CA LEU A 132 13.41 -1.10 11.05
C LEU A 132 13.08 -0.73 9.59
N ASN A 133 13.10 -1.72 8.68
CA ASN A 133 12.63 -1.55 7.31
C ASN A 133 11.19 -1.04 7.26
N GLY A 134 10.28 -1.60 8.07
CA GLY A 134 8.89 -1.13 8.17
C GLY A 134 8.77 0.34 8.55
N GLY A 135 9.57 0.80 9.51
CA GLY A 135 9.65 2.22 9.88
C GLY A 135 10.10 3.11 8.73
N LEU A 136 11.17 2.73 8.02
CA LEU A 136 11.69 3.45 6.85
C LEU A 136 10.70 3.43 5.67
N GLN A 137 10.03 2.31 5.45
CA GLN A 137 8.98 2.15 4.44
C GLN A 137 7.81 3.13 4.65
N SER A 138 7.49 3.47 5.91
CA SER A 138 6.43 4.41 6.24
C SER A 138 6.68 5.83 5.73
N MET A 139 7.94 6.16 5.43
CA MET A 139 8.35 7.47 4.91
C MET A 139 8.05 7.66 3.41
N GLY A 140 7.57 6.62 2.72
CA GLY A 140 7.31 6.69 1.27
C GLY A 140 6.02 7.44 0.91
N PHE A 141 4.91 7.18 1.60
CA PHE A 141 3.59 7.70 1.24
C PHE A 141 3.38 9.20 1.56
N PRO A 142 3.72 9.71 2.76
CA PRO A 142 3.42 11.09 3.11
C PRO A 142 4.05 12.15 2.19
N PRO A 143 5.33 12.02 1.74
CA PRO A 143 5.90 12.96 0.77
C PRO A 143 5.16 12.96 -0.56
N VAL A 144 4.66 11.82 -1.01
CA VAL A 144 3.88 11.75 -2.26
C VAL A 144 2.55 12.47 -2.12
N ALA A 145 1.84 12.25 -1.02
CA ALA A 145 0.59 12.95 -0.74
C ALA A 145 0.81 14.47 -0.77
N LYS A 146 1.85 14.96 -0.10
CA LYS A 146 2.27 16.36 -0.09
C LYS A 146 2.65 16.86 -1.49
N GLY A 147 3.41 16.07 -2.25
CA GLY A 147 3.83 16.39 -3.61
C GLY A 147 2.66 16.50 -4.58
N LEU A 148 1.68 15.59 -4.49
CA LEU A 148 0.47 15.68 -5.30
C LEU A 148 -0.36 16.93 -4.99
N VAL A 149 -0.39 17.37 -3.73
CA VAL A 149 -1.06 18.62 -3.34
C VAL A 149 -0.34 19.84 -3.90
N TYR A 150 0.98 19.90 -3.84
CA TYR A 150 1.74 21.07 -4.26
C TYR A 150 1.86 21.23 -5.78
N TRP A 151 1.84 20.13 -6.53
CA TRP A 151 2.15 20.12 -7.97
C TRP A 151 0.92 19.91 -8.86
N PHE A 152 -0.23 19.53 -8.29
CA PHE A 152 -1.43 19.24 -9.06
C PHE A 152 -2.65 19.93 -8.42
N SER A 153 -3.40 20.67 -9.27
CA SER A 153 -4.57 21.42 -8.83
C SER A 153 -5.71 20.50 -8.35
N PRO A 154 -6.63 21.00 -7.52
CA PRO A 154 -7.76 20.23 -7.03
C PRO A 154 -8.55 19.50 -8.13
N SER A 155 -8.76 20.13 -9.27
CA SER A 155 -9.52 19.57 -10.41
C SER A 155 -8.87 18.34 -11.08
N GLU A 156 -7.53 18.22 -11.03
CA GLU A 156 -6.81 17.11 -11.67
C GLU A 156 -6.20 16.12 -10.66
N ARG A 157 -6.18 16.48 -9.38
CA ARG A 157 -5.49 15.75 -8.31
C ARG A 157 -6.02 14.34 -8.14
N ALA A 158 -7.33 14.13 -8.22
CA ALA A 158 -7.94 12.81 -8.09
C ALA A 158 -7.43 11.83 -9.17
N THR A 159 -7.40 12.27 -10.43
CA THR A 159 -6.87 11.46 -11.54
C THR A 159 -5.39 11.14 -11.35
N LYS A 160 -4.59 12.14 -10.95
CA LYS A 160 -3.16 11.94 -10.68
C LYS A 160 -2.91 11.00 -9.50
N TRP A 161 -3.72 11.09 -8.47
CA TRP A 161 -3.68 10.17 -7.33
C TRP A 161 -3.96 8.73 -7.75
N THR A 162 -5.03 8.51 -8.52
CA THR A 162 -5.41 7.18 -9.02
C THR A 162 -4.31 6.57 -9.89
N LEU A 163 -3.76 7.35 -10.82
CA LEU A 163 -2.65 6.90 -11.66
C LEU A 163 -1.41 6.56 -10.82
N TRP A 164 -1.07 7.42 -9.85
CA TRP A 164 0.07 7.16 -8.97
C TRP A 164 -0.17 5.92 -8.11
N SER A 165 -1.39 5.68 -7.64
CA SER A 165 -1.72 4.51 -6.81
C SER A 165 -1.37 3.18 -7.48
N SER A 166 -1.36 3.10 -8.82
CA SER A 166 -0.93 1.87 -9.52
C SER A 166 0.54 1.51 -9.26
N SER A 167 1.36 2.45 -8.78
CA SER A 167 2.79 2.21 -8.53
C SER A 167 3.05 1.11 -7.50
N HIS A 168 2.20 0.98 -6.48
CA HIS A 168 2.35 -0.06 -5.48
C HIS A 168 2.10 -1.46 -6.05
N THR A 169 1.16 -1.59 -6.96
CA THR A 169 0.83 -2.85 -7.63
C THR A 169 1.91 -3.22 -8.64
N VAL A 170 2.34 -2.24 -9.46
CA VAL A 170 3.46 -2.43 -10.39
C VAL A 170 4.72 -2.86 -9.63
N GLY A 171 5.04 -2.20 -8.51
CA GLY A 171 6.18 -2.59 -7.68
C GLY A 171 6.06 -3.99 -7.13
N THR A 172 4.88 -4.37 -6.62
CA THR A 172 4.63 -5.72 -6.09
C THR A 172 4.75 -6.79 -7.18
N SER A 173 4.22 -6.54 -8.37
CA SER A 173 4.30 -7.51 -9.47
C SER A 173 5.72 -7.66 -10.02
N LEU A 174 6.41 -6.53 -10.25
CA LEU A 174 7.78 -6.57 -10.78
C LEU A 174 8.75 -7.26 -9.82
N ILE A 175 8.65 -7.06 -8.50
CA ILE A 175 9.54 -7.75 -7.55
C ILE A 175 9.29 -9.25 -7.54
N GLY A 176 8.06 -9.71 -7.78
CA GLY A 176 7.79 -11.14 -7.91
C GLY A 176 8.50 -11.76 -9.11
N ILE A 177 8.56 -11.04 -10.25
CA ILE A 177 9.32 -11.49 -11.43
C ILE A 177 10.82 -11.54 -11.10
N VAL A 178 11.37 -10.47 -10.51
CA VAL A 178 12.80 -10.41 -10.13
C VAL A 178 13.14 -11.51 -9.13
N ALA A 179 12.35 -11.71 -8.09
CA ALA A 179 12.54 -12.77 -7.10
C ALA A 179 12.48 -14.15 -7.77
N GLY A 180 11.50 -14.39 -8.66
CA GLY A 180 11.39 -15.63 -9.41
C GLY A 180 12.62 -15.93 -10.25
N VAL A 181 13.18 -14.95 -10.98
CA VAL A 181 14.43 -15.09 -11.73
C VAL A 181 15.59 -15.44 -10.80
N CYS A 182 15.77 -14.70 -9.69
CA CYS A 182 16.84 -14.96 -8.72
C CYS A 182 16.76 -16.38 -8.12
N ILE A 183 15.55 -16.83 -7.80
CA ILE A 183 15.30 -18.17 -7.25
C ILE A 183 15.59 -19.26 -8.31
N ALA A 184 15.13 -19.06 -9.56
CA ALA A 184 15.39 -19.98 -10.66
C ALA A 184 16.89 -20.16 -10.95
N MET A 185 17.69 -19.11 -10.74
CA MET A 185 19.16 -19.14 -10.86
C MET A 185 19.86 -19.75 -9.63
N GLY A 186 19.13 -20.18 -8.60
CA GLY A 186 19.69 -20.73 -7.36
C GLY A 186 20.18 -19.69 -6.36
N TYR A 187 19.96 -18.40 -6.59
CA TYR A 187 20.47 -17.30 -5.77
C TYR A 187 19.33 -16.55 -5.04
N TRP A 188 18.55 -17.24 -4.20
CA TRP A 188 17.41 -16.65 -3.51
C TRP A 188 17.75 -15.38 -2.72
N ARG A 189 18.98 -15.27 -2.17
CA ARG A 189 19.43 -14.05 -1.48
C ARG A 189 19.48 -12.83 -2.40
N ALA A 190 19.60 -13.04 -3.71
CA ALA A 190 19.54 -11.98 -4.71
C ALA A 190 18.16 -11.29 -4.74
N ALA A 191 17.09 -11.97 -4.32
CA ALA A 191 15.78 -11.36 -4.15
C ALA A 191 15.76 -10.27 -3.06
N PHE A 192 16.83 -10.10 -2.29
CA PHE A 192 17.00 -9.03 -1.32
C PHE A 192 18.04 -8.01 -1.76
N TYR A 193 19.27 -8.43 -2.08
CA TYR A 193 20.32 -7.46 -2.39
C TYR A 193 20.12 -6.77 -3.74
N VAL A 194 19.50 -7.42 -4.74
CA VAL A 194 19.21 -6.76 -6.03
C VAL A 194 18.19 -5.62 -5.84
N PRO A 195 17.02 -5.84 -5.21
CA PRO A 195 16.13 -4.73 -4.85
C PRO A 195 16.79 -3.70 -3.94
N GLY A 196 17.69 -4.13 -3.04
CA GLY A 196 18.45 -3.25 -2.17
C GLY A 196 19.32 -2.28 -2.97
N ILE A 197 20.13 -2.79 -3.93
CA ILE A 197 20.96 -1.96 -4.82
C ILE A 197 20.11 -0.96 -5.61
N VAL A 198 19.06 -1.46 -6.26
CA VAL A 198 18.17 -0.63 -7.10
C VAL A 198 17.46 0.42 -6.24
N GLY A 199 17.03 0.04 -5.02
CA GLY A 199 16.42 0.95 -4.05
C GLY A 199 17.35 2.09 -3.62
N VAL A 200 18.62 1.77 -3.30
CA VAL A 200 19.63 2.78 -2.96
C VAL A 200 19.89 3.72 -4.13
N ILE A 201 20.14 3.16 -5.33
CA ILE A 201 20.39 3.96 -6.54
C ILE A 201 19.19 4.88 -6.82
N THR A 202 17.98 4.33 -6.79
CA THR A 202 16.77 5.13 -7.02
C THR A 202 16.61 6.21 -5.94
N GLY A 203 16.83 5.88 -4.67
CA GLY A 203 16.77 6.85 -3.59
C GLY A 203 17.76 8.01 -3.77
N ILE A 204 18.98 7.73 -4.24
CA ILE A 204 19.96 8.77 -4.59
C ILE A 204 19.46 9.59 -5.78
N LEU A 205 18.93 8.96 -6.83
CA LEU A 205 18.38 9.66 -7.99
C LEU A 205 17.20 10.57 -7.61
N LEU A 206 16.36 10.18 -6.66
CA LEU A 206 15.26 11.01 -6.17
C LEU A 206 15.75 12.34 -5.57
N LEU A 207 16.96 12.39 -4.99
CA LEU A 207 17.56 13.63 -4.51
C LEU A 207 17.81 14.65 -5.64
N PHE A 208 17.93 14.20 -6.88
CA PHE A 208 18.16 15.06 -8.05
C PHE A 208 16.89 15.28 -8.88
N ILE A 209 15.96 14.32 -8.86
CA ILE A 209 14.72 14.37 -9.65
C ILE A 209 13.65 15.17 -8.93
N LEU A 210 13.44 14.90 -7.64
CA LEU A 210 12.37 15.55 -6.88
C LEU A 210 12.79 16.94 -6.41
N THR A 211 11.79 17.78 -6.25
CA THR A 211 11.90 19.07 -5.56
C THR A 211 10.80 19.18 -4.51
N ASP A 212 10.80 20.23 -3.70
CA ASP A 212 9.78 20.38 -2.65
C ASP A 212 8.49 21.01 -3.21
N LYS A 213 8.33 22.30 -3.06
CA LYS A 213 7.15 23.07 -3.51
C LYS A 213 7.49 23.95 -4.71
N PRO A 214 6.52 24.39 -5.54
CA PRO A 214 6.77 25.26 -6.69
C PRO A 214 7.47 26.57 -6.31
N SER A 215 7.10 27.17 -5.18
CA SER A 215 7.70 28.43 -4.71
C SER A 215 9.19 28.32 -4.36
N SER A 216 9.68 27.12 -4.03
CA SER A 216 11.11 26.90 -3.77
C SER A 216 12.02 27.05 -5.01
N ILE A 217 11.42 27.04 -6.19
CA ILE A 217 12.11 27.23 -7.47
C ILE A 217 11.60 28.46 -8.23
N GLY A 218 10.93 29.39 -7.53
CA GLY A 218 10.44 30.65 -8.08
C GLY A 218 9.12 30.56 -8.86
N LEU A 219 8.45 29.40 -8.87
CA LEU A 219 7.15 29.27 -9.52
C LEU A 219 6.00 29.70 -8.57
N PRO A 220 4.92 30.31 -9.10
CA PRO A 220 3.74 30.61 -8.30
C PRO A 220 3.10 29.32 -7.77
N PRO A 221 2.30 29.34 -6.69
CA PRO A 221 1.52 28.17 -6.25
C PRO A 221 0.62 27.63 -7.35
N ILE A 222 0.35 26.31 -7.34
CA ILE A 222 -0.41 25.63 -8.41
C ILE A 222 -1.83 26.17 -8.55
N GLU A 223 -2.44 26.57 -7.46
CA GLU A 223 -3.79 27.15 -7.41
C GLU A 223 -3.83 28.47 -8.17
N LYS A 224 -2.79 29.32 -8.02
CA LYS A 224 -2.66 30.57 -8.75
C LYS A 224 -2.35 30.33 -10.23
N TYR A 225 -1.46 29.38 -10.53
CA TYR A 225 -1.08 29.05 -11.93
C TYR A 225 -2.25 28.47 -12.72
N LYS A 226 -3.10 27.66 -12.11
CA LYS A 226 -4.26 27.02 -12.77
C LYS A 226 -5.55 27.83 -12.63
N ASN A 227 -5.51 28.93 -11.90
CA ASN A 227 -6.71 29.70 -11.53
C ASN A 227 -7.83 28.82 -10.92
N ASP A 228 -7.43 27.86 -10.10
CA ASP A 228 -8.29 26.81 -9.56
C ASP A 228 -8.66 27.20 -8.12
N VAL A 229 -9.89 27.65 -7.95
CA VAL A 229 -10.39 28.16 -6.65
C VAL A 229 -10.42 27.00 -5.66
N MET A 230 -9.67 27.13 -4.57
CA MET A 230 -9.78 26.19 -3.45
C MET A 230 -11.24 26.15 -2.97
N PRO A 231 -11.82 24.95 -2.76
CA PRO A 231 -13.11 24.88 -2.09
C PRO A 231 -12.97 25.56 -0.72
N VAL A 232 -13.81 26.59 -0.50
CA VAL A 232 -13.84 27.30 0.77
C VAL A 232 -14.09 26.27 1.87
N LYS A 233 -13.15 26.14 2.81
CA LYS A 233 -13.39 25.35 4.02
C LYS A 233 -14.66 25.90 4.65
N LYS A 234 -15.72 25.09 4.70
CA LYS A 234 -16.86 25.40 5.55
C LYS A 234 -16.34 25.33 6.98
N GLU A 235 -16.12 26.47 7.59
CA GLU A 235 -15.83 26.55 9.02
C GLU A 235 -17.05 26.03 9.76
N SER A 236 -16.97 24.83 10.28
CA SER A 236 -18.05 24.22 11.08
C SER A 236 -18.23 24.87 12.46
N GLY A 237 -17.43 25.88 12.78
CA GLY A 237 -17.35 26.48 14.12
C GLY A 237 -16.82 25.53 15.21
N LEU A 238 -16.49 24.29 14.83
CA LEU A 238 -15.96 23.27 15.73
C LEU A 238 -14.42 23.25 15.65
N THR A 239 -13.77 23.01 16.78
CA THR A 239 -12.34 22.76 16.80
C THR A 239 -12.01 21.44 16.10
N HIS A 240 -10.79 21.31 15.55
CA HIS A 240 -10.35 20.08 14.88
C HIS A 240 -10.56 18.84 15.76
N TRP A 241 -10.30 18.92 17.06
CA TRP A 241 -10.53 17.83 18.00
C TRP A 241 -12.00 17.46 18.18
N GLN A 242 -12.89 18.45 18.21
CA GLN A 242 -14.34 18.21 18.27
C GLN A 242 -14.85 17.53 16.99
N ILE A 243 -14.32 17.90 15.82
CA ILE A 243 -14.61 17.25 14.54
C ILE A 243 -14.18 15.78 14.58
N LEU A 244 -12.95 15.50 15.01
CA LEU A 244 -12.45 14.13 15.15
C LEU A 244 -13.29 13.31 16.12
N LYS A 245 -13.58 13.86 17.30
CA LYS A 245 -14.38 13.16 18.32
C LYS A 245 -15.77 12.80 17.79
N LYS A 246 -16.45 13.73 17.13
CA LYS A 246 -17.83 13.56 16.66
C LYS A 246 -17.95 12.72 15.39
N TYR A 247 -17.08 12.95 14.39
CA TYR A 247 -17.25 12.41 13.05
C TYR A 247 -16.31 11.25 12.72
N VAL A 248 -15.31 11.01 13.56
CA VAL A 248 -14.41 9.85 13.44
C VAL A 248 -14.63 8.87 14.59
N PHE A 249 -14.31 9.27 15.82
CA PHE A 249 -14.33 8.33 16.95
C PHE A 249 -15.75 7.96 17.44
N ALA A 250 -16.71 8.84 17.33
CA ALA A 250 -18.11 8.56 17.70
C ALA A 250 -18.98 8.07 16.52
N ASN A 251 -18.39 7.87 15.33
CA ASN A 251 -19.14 7.46 14.14
C ASN A 251 -19.26 5.94 14.03
N PRO A 252 -20.43 5.33 14.28
CA PRO A 252 -20.58 3.87 14.28
C PRO A 252 -20.39 3.25 12.88
N PHE A 253 -20.71 4.00 11.81
CA PHE A 253 -20.51 3.53 10.44
C PHE A 253 -19.01 3.44 10.11
N LEU A 254 -18.21 4.39 10.58
CA LEU A 254 -16.77 4.37 10.38
C LEU A 254 -16.11 3.24 11.16
N TRP A 255 -16.56 2.95 12.39
CA TRP A 255 -16.13 1.78 13.14
C TRP A 255 -16.46 0.48 12.43
N SER A 256 -17.67 0.37 11.88
CA SER A 256 -18.09 -0.80 11.10
C SER A 256 -17.16 -1.03 9.91
N LEU A 257 -16.84 0.03 9.16
CA LEU A 257 -15.89 -0.06 8.04
C LEU A 257 -14.46 -0.39 8.50
N ALA A 258 -14.01 0.19 9.61
CA ALA A 258 -12.70 -0.09 10.18
C ALA A 258 -12.55 -1.57 10.58
N ILE A 259 -13.56 -2.13 11.23
CA ILE A 259 -13.58 -3.57 11.58
C ILE A 259 -13.61 -4.43 10.30
N ALA A 260 -14.47 -4.12 9.32
CA ALA A 260 -14.48 -4.82 8.04
C ALA A 260 -13.10 -4.80 7.37
N TYR A 261 -12.38 -3.69 7.48
CA TYR A 261 -11.09 -3.50 6.84
C TYR A 261 -9.98 -4.36 7.45
N ILE A 262 -10.09 -4.74 8.75
CA ILE A 262 -9.21 -5.76 9.38
C ILE A 262 -9.29 -7.05 8.57
N PHE A 263 -10.51 -7.54 8.30
CA PHE A 263 -10.74 -8.81 7.64
C PHE A 263 -10.34 -8.76 6.16
N VAL A 264 -10.63 -7.68 5.45
CA VAL A 264 -10.20 -7.49 4.06
C VAL A 264 -8.67 -7.51 3.95
N TYR A 265 -7.96 -6.82 4.85
CA TYR A 265 -6.50 -6.82 4.88
C TYR A 265 -5.92 -8.16 5.33
N PHE A 266 -6.56 -8.84 6.28
CA PHE A 266 -6.17 -10.20 6.64
C PHE A 266 -6.18 -11.12 5.43
N ILE A 267 -7.28 -11.18 4.67
CA ILE A 267 -7.39 -12.02 3.46
C ILE A 267 -6.30 -11.65 2.46
N ARG A 268 -6.17 -10.35 2.15
CA ARG A 268 -5.20 -9.88 1.16
C ARG A 268 -3.78 -10.28 1.50
N PHE A 269 -3.35 -10.04 2.73
CA PHE A 269 -1.98 -10.31 3.14
C PHE A 269 -1.73 -11.79 3.45
N ALA A 270 -2.72 -12.52 3.97
CA ALA A 270 -2.61 -13.97 4.12
C ALA A 270 -2.38 -14.65 2.76
N THR A 271 -3.15 -14.27 1.74
CA THR A 271 -2.99 -14.85 0.40
C THR A 271 -1.72 -14.40 -0.31
N LEU A 272 -1.29 -13.14 -0.17
CA LEU A 272 -0.09 -12.62 -0.83
C LEU A 272 1.21 -13.07 -0.13
N ASP A 273 1.28 -12.99 1.19
CA ASP A 273 2.53 -13.24 1.91
C ASP A 273 2.80 -14.74 2.10
N TRP A 274 1.75 -15.56 2.12
CA TRP A 274 1.84 -17.01 2.26
C TRP A 274 1.59 -17.78 0.96
N GLY A 275 1.13 -17.12 -0.09
CA GLY A 275 0.76 -17.77 -1.36
C GLY A 275 1.88 -18.55 -2.00
N ALA A 276 3.13 -18.04 -1.97
CA ALA A 276 4.29 -18.76 -2.51
C ALA A 276 4.61 -20.02 -1.67
N VAL A 277 4.52 -19.94 -0.35
CA VAL A 277 4.73 -21.07 0.55
C VAL A 277 3.66 -22.14 0.33
N PHE A 278 2.37 -21.72 0.26
CA PHE A 278 1.26 -22.62 -0.04
C PHE A 278 1.46 -23.40 -1.34
N MET A 279 1.78 -22.69 -2.43
CA MET A 279 2.02 -23.33 -3.73
C MET A 279 3.19 -24.29 -3.71
N THR A 280 4.27 -23.90 -3.02
CA THR A 280 5.48 -24.76 -2.94
C THR A 280 5.21 -26.02 -2.13
N GLU A 281 4.44 -25.96 -1.05
CA GLU A 281 4.07 -27.16 -0.27
C GLU A 281 3.07 -28.07 -0.99
N ARG A 282 2.41 -27.55 -2.03
CA ARG A 282 1.56 -28.31 -2.95
C ARG A 282 2.34 -28.86 -4.16
N GLY A 283 3.67 -28.78 -4.13
CA GLY A 283 4.57 -29.35 -5.14
C GLY A 283 4.91 -28.44 -6.33
N ILE A 284 4.47 -27.16 -6.31
CA ILE A 284 4.86 -26.22 -7.35
C ILE A 284 6.27 -25.70 -7.07
N ASP A 285 7.11 -25.66 -8.10
CA ASP A 285 8.47 -25.12 -8.00
C ASP A 285 8.49 -23.68 -7.44
N LYS A 286 9.51 -23.38 -6.61
CA LYS A 286 9.64 -22.10 -5.90
C LYS A 286 9.66 -20.88 -6.84
N ALA A 287 10.38 -21.00 -7.96
CA ALA A 287 10.46 -19.89 -8.94
C ALA A 287 9.11 -19.71 -9.65
N ARG A 288 8.47 -20.82 -10.04
CA ARG A 288 7.13 -20.79 -10.66
C ARG A 288 6.09 -20.25 -9.70
N ALA A 289 6.14 -20.60 -8.42
CA ALA A 289 5.26 -20.05 -7.41
C ALA A 289 5.41 -18.51 -7.28
N ALA A 290 6.66 -17.99 -7.30
CA ALA A 290 6.92 -16.57 -7.30
C ALA A 290 6.34 -15.87 -8.55
N TYR A 291 6.51 -16.45 -9.75
CA TYR A 291 5.93 -15.88 -10.98
C TYR A 291 4.39 -15.89 -10.96
N LEU A 292 3.77 -17.00 -10.59
CA LEU A 292 2.31 -17.11 -10.54
C LEU A 292 1.71 -16.11 -9.54
N LEU A 293 2.35 -15.94 -8.39
CA LEU A 293 1.89 -15.01 -7.37
C LEU A 293 1.84 -13.55 -7.86
N THR A 294 2.62 -13.17 -8.88
CA THR A 294 2.58 -11.83 -9.48
C THR A 294 1.23 -11.49 -10.11
N LEU A 295 0.47 -12.51 -10.54
CA LEU A 295 -0.85 -12.32 -11.15
C LEU A 295 -1.85 -11.71 -10.16
N MET A 296 -1.72 -12.06 -8.88
CA MET A 296 -2.63 -11.54 -7.85
C MET A 296 -2.63 -10.01 -7.77
N PRO A 297 -1.53 -9.29 -7.52
CA PRO A 297 -1.52 -7.83 -7.49
C PRO A 297 -1.74 -7.22 -8.88
N PHE A 298 -1.23 -7.84 -9.95
CA PHE A 298 -1.37 -7.31 -11.31
C PHE A 298 -2.85 -7.25 -11.73
N VAL A 299 -3.56 -8.36 -11.64
CA VAL A 299 -5.00 -8.41 -11.97
C VAL A 299 -5.85 -7.72 -10.90
N GLY A 300 -5.37 -7.69 -9.66
CA GLY A 300 -6.00 -6.93 -8.56
C GLY A 300 -6.18 -5.45 -8.88
N THR A 301 -5.22 -4.84 -9.62
CA THR A 301 -5.40 -3.45 -10.09
C THR A 301 -6.65 -3.27 -10.94
N LEU A 302 -6.93 -4.22 -11.84
CA LEU A 302 -8.14 -4.20 -12.66
C LEU A 302 -9.39 -4.37 -11.80
N GLY A 303 -9.32 -5.23 -10.78
CA GLY A 303 -10.38 -5.41 -9.79
C GLY A 303 -10.70 -4.13 -9.01
N GLY A 304 -9.66 -3.43 -8.56
CA GLY A 304 -9.81 -2.14 -7.88
C GLY A 304 -10.44 -1.06 -8.78
N ILE A 305 -9.99 -0.95 -10.03
CA ILE A 305 -10.55 0.02 -11.00
C ILE A 305 -11.99 -0.34 -11.34
N SER A 306 -12.26 -1.60 -11.66
CA SER A 306 -13.60 -2.07 -12.05
C SER A 306 -14.61 -1.94 -10.91
N SER A 307 -14.19 -2.14 -9.66
CA SER A 307 -15.10 -1.99 -8.51
C SER A 307 -15.62 -0.56 -8.38
N GLY A 308 -14.76 0.45 -8.56
CA GLY A 308 -15.17 1.85 -8.56
C GLY A 308 -16.12 2.17 -9.73
N TRP A 309 -15.74 1.74 -10.95
CA TRP A 309 -16.54 1.96 -12.14
C TRP A 309 -17.92 1.28 -12.05
N LEU A 310 -17.97 0.03 -11.56
CA LEU A 310 -19.22 -0.70 -11.34
C LEU A 310 -20.09 -0.05 -10.25
N ALA A 311 -19.47 0.43 -9.16
CA ALA A 311 -20.18 1.16 -8.11
C ALA A 311 -20.89 2.40 -8.68
N ASP A 312 -20.20 3.17 -9.52
CA ASP A 312 -20.75 4.40 -10.11
C ASP A 312 -21.83 4.08 -11.15
N ARG A 313 -21.60 3.12 -12.04
CA ARG A 313 -22.47 2.85 -13.17
C ARG A 313 -23.70 2.01 -12.82
N LEU A 314 -23.54 0.94 -12.02
CA LEU A 314 -24.64 0.02 -11.71
C LEU A 314 -25.37 0.39 -10.41
N PHE A 315 -24.65 0.97 -9.44
CA PHE A 315 -25.21 1.23 -8.11
C PHE A 315 -25.30 2.72 -7.78
N ARG A 316 -25.21 3.60 -8.78
CA ARG A 316 -25.30 5.06 -8.62
C ARG A 316 -24.31 5.58 -7.57
N GLY A 317 -23.10 5.08 -7.60
CA GLY A 317 -22.02 5.45 -6.66
C GLY A 317 -22.02 4.69 -5.33
N ARG A 318 -22.98 3.83 -5.02
CA ARG A 318 -22.98 3.07 -3.75
C ARG A 318 -21.91 1.99 -3.76
N CYS A 319 -21.04 2.02 -2.76
CA CYS A 319 -19.93 1.07 -2.64
C CYS A 319 -20.34 -0.24 -1.94
N THR A 320 -21.33 -0.20 -1.04
CA THR A 320 -21.77 -1.36 -0.28
C THR A 320 -22.17 -2.54 -1.16
N PRO A 321 -23.05 -2.40 -2.19
CA PRO A 321 -23.46 -3.55 -3.01
C PRO A 321 -22.30 -4.21 -3.72
N ILE A 322 -21.40 -3.40 -4.31
CA ILE A 322 -20.27 -3.95 -5.07
C ILE A 322 -19.26 -4.65 -4.16
N ASN A 323 -19.01 -4.12 -2.96
CA ASN A 323 -18.15 -4.76 -1.98
C ASN A 323 -18.71 -6.13 -1.54
N LEU A 324 -20.03 -6.25 -1.35
CA LEU A 324 -20.67 -7.52 -1.02
C LEU A 324 -20.52 -8.54 -2.15
N ILE A 325 -20.75 -8.13 -3.40
CA ILE A 325 -20.56 -8.99 -4.57
C ILE A 325 -19.11 -9.46 -4.69
N TYR A 326 -18.15 -8.54 -4.54
CA TYR A 326 -16.74 -8.88 -4.63
C TYR A 326 -16.29 -9.85 -3.54
N LEU A 327 -16.70 -9.61 -2.28
CA LEU A 327 -16.37 -10.51 -1.17
C LEU A 327 -17.04 -11.88 -1.33
N PHE A 328 -18.26 -11.93 -1.88
CA PHE A 328 -18.93 -13.20 -2.19
C PHE A 328 -18.17 -13.98 -3.28
N CYS A 329 -17.81 -13.34 -4.39
CA CYS A 329 -17.02 -13.96 -5.43
C CYS A 329 -15.61 -14.35 -4.95
N LEU A 330 -15.04 -13.60 -3.99
CA LEU A 330 -13.75 -13.90 -3.38
C LEU A 330 -13.78 -15.25 -2.63
N ILE A 331 -14.89 -15.61 -1.98
CA ILE A 331 -15.04 -16.93 -1.31
C ILE A 331 -14.85 -18.06 -2.31
N PHE A 332 -15.47 -17.98 -3.47
CA PHE A 332 -15.32 -18.99 -4.54
C PHE A 332 -13.90 -19.00 -5.13
N SER A 333 -13.29 -17.82 -5.25
CA SER A 333 -11.92 -17.72 -5.74
C SER A 333 -10.91 -18.36 -4.77
N LEU A 334 -11.11 -18.16 -3.45
CA LEU A 334 -10.32 -18.79 -2.41
C LEU A 334 -10.52 -20.31 -2.37
N TRP A 335 -11.76 -20.75 -2.50
CA TRP A 335 -12.10 -22.17 -2.61
C TRP A 335 -11.40 -22.81 -3.80
N GLY A 336 -11.48 -22.18 -4.97
CA GLY A 336 -10.79 -22.66 -6.17
C GLY A 336 -9.27 -22.65 -6.02
N MET A 337 -8.70 -21.60 -5.43
CA MET A 337 -7.26 -21.55 -5.14
C MET A 337 -6.82 -22.72 -4.25
N TYR A 338 -7.58 -23.05 -3.21
CA TYR A 338 -7.27 -24.17 -2.32
C TYR A 338 -7.33 -25.52 -3.03
N HIS A 339 -8.39 -25.78 -3.80
CA HIS A 339 -8.65 -27.09 -4.41
C HIS A 339 -7.84 -27.34 -5.69
N PHE A 340 -7.58 -26.30 -6.49
CA PHE A 340 -6.89 -26.45 -7.77
C PHE A 340 -5.38 -26.13 -7.72
N THR A 341 -4.80 -25.88 -6.56
CA THR A 341 -3.35 -25.66 -6.44
C THR A 341 -2.66 -26.99 -6.08
N HIS A 342 -2.24 -27.74 -7.09
CA HIS A 342 -1.48 -28.99 -6.98
C HIS A 342 -0.45 -29.09 -8.11
N VAL A 343 0.56 -29.98 -7.95
CA VAL A 343 1.61 -30.19 -8.93
C VAL A 343 1.07 -30.61 -10.30
N ASP A 344 0.03 -31.44 -10.31
CA ASP A 344 -0.59 -31.97 -11.54
C ASP A 344 -1.58 -30.98 -12.20
N THR A 345 -1.89 -29.88 -11.52
CA THR A 345 -2.81 -28.87 -12.06
C THR A 345 -2.11 -28.02 -13.11
N PRO A 346 -2.72 -27.80 -14.28
CA PRO A 346 -2.16 -26.88 -15.26
C PRO A 346 -1.88 -25.50 -14.63
N TRP A 347 -0.68 -24.99 -14.81
CA TRP A 347 -0.23 -23.73 -14.21
C TRP A 347 -1.14 -22.53 -14.50
N TRP A 348 -1.77 -22.51 -15.69
CA TRP A 348 -2.71 -21.45 -16.06
C TRP A 348 -3.97 -21.46 -15.20
N LEU A 349 -4.45 -22.64 -14.75
CA LEU A 349 -5.63 -22.74 -13.87
C LEU A 349 -5.31 -22.22 -12.46
N VAL A 350 -4.12 -22.56 -11.93
CA VAL A 350 -3.62 -21.97 -10.68
C VAL A 350 -3.53 -20.45 -10.82
N GLY A 351 -2.99 -19.98 -11.95
CA GLY A 351 -2.89 -18.54 -12.27
C GLY A 351 -4.23 -17.84 -12.34
N ILE A 352 -5.27 -18.49 -12.90
CA ILE A 352 -6.63 -17.92 -12.93
C ILE A 352 -7.17 -17.69 -11.51
N PHE A 353 -7.07 -18.67 -10.61
CA PHE A 353 -7.59 -18.49 -9.25
C PHE A 353 -6.81 -17.45 -8.45
N LEU A 354 -5.48 -17.38 -8.61
CA LEU A 354 -4.67 -16.30 -8.04
C LEU A 354 -5.09 -14.93 -8.57
N ALA A 355 -5.32 -14.82 -9.87
CA ALA A 355 -5.79 -13.60 -10.52
C ALA A 355 -7.18 -13.19 -10.00
N LEU A 356 -8.11 -14.15 -9.86
CA LEU A 356 -9.45 -13.91 -9.31
C LEU A 356 -9.41 -13.48 -7.85
N VAL A 357 -8.56 -14.11 -7.01
CA VAL A 357 -8.36 -13.68 -5.62
C VAL A 357 -7.88 -12.23 -5.59
N GLY A 358 -6.88 -11.88 -6.41
CA GLY A 358 -6.41 -10.50 -6.53
C GLY A 358 -7.51 -9.54 -6.98
N PHE A 359 -8.23 -9.89 -8.04
CA PHE A 359 -9.32 -9.08 -8.61
C PHE A 359 -10.39 -8.75 -7.57
N PHE A 360 -10.87 -9.76 -6.85
CA PHE A 360 -11.97 -9.59 -5.92
C PHE A 360 -11.56 -9.05 -4.54
N VAL A 361 -10.29 -9.14 -4.13
CA VAL A 361 -9.83 -8.56 -2.85
C VAL A 361 -9.49 -7.07 -2.98
N ASP A 362 -8.94 -6.63 -4.13
CA ASP A 362 -8.50 -5.24 -4.32
C ASP A 362 -9.67 -4.26 -4.48
N GLY A 363 -10.85 -4.72 -4.93
CA GLY A 363 -12.07 -3.91 -4.93
C GLY A 363 -12.45 -3.40 -3.53
N PRO A 364 -12.81 -4.27 -2.60
CA PRO A 364 -13.12 -3.90 -1.21
C PRO A 364 -11.97 -3.16 -0.52
N GLN A 365 -10.72 -3.52 -0.80
CA GLN A 365 -9.57 -2.81 -0.24
C GLN A 365 -9.55 -1.33 -0.63
N ASN A 366 -9.80 -1.01 -1.89
CA ASN A 366 -9.78 0.38 -2.37
C ASN A 366 -11.04 1.15 -1.95
N LEU A 367 -12.20 0.50 -2.00
CA LEU A 367 -13.47 1.16 -1.70
C LEU A 367 -13.67 1.39 -0.20
N VAL A 368 -13.47 0.38 0.66
CA VAL A 368 -13.73 0.47 2.10
C VAL A 368 -12.80 1.48 2.78
N GLY A 369 -11.49 1.37 2.54
CA GLY A 369 -10.49 2.20 3.19
C GLY A 369 -10.41 3.65 2.68
N GLY A 370 -10.99 3.91 1.50
CA GLY A 370 -10.92 5.21 0.83
C GLY A 370 -12.29 5.82 0.61
N VAL A 371 -12.96 5.39 -0.46
CA VAL A 371 -14.20 6.02 -0.95
C VAL A 371 -15.33 5.91 0.07
N GLN A 372 -15.57 4.73 0.63
CA GLN A 372 -16.68 4.50 1.55
C GLN A 372 -16.45 5.18 2.90
N ALA A 373 -15.21 5.12 3.42
CA ALA A 373 -14.83 5.85 4.62
C ALA A 373 -15.04 7.37 4.46
N SER A 374 -14.74 7.94 3.29
CA SER A 374 -14.96 9.36 3.02
C SER A 374 -16.43 9.75 2.95
N ARG A 375 -17.32 8.85 2.54
CA ARG A 375 -18.77 9.11 2.39
C ARG A 375 -19.57 9.05 3.69
N VAL A 376 -19.05 8.36 4.70
CA VAL A 376 -19.73 8.23 6.00
C VAL A 376 -19.33 9.33 6.98
N THR A 377 -18.49 10.28 6.57
CA THR A 377 -17.98 11.37 7.39
C THR A 377 -18.14 12.74 6.70
N VAL A 378 -17.82 13.83 7.39
CA VAL A 378 -17.82 15.20 6.84
C VAL A 378 -16.50 15.51 6.16
N GLN A 379 -16.51 16.47 5.21
CA GLN A 379 -15.36 16.80 4.38
C GLN A 379 -14.11 17.15 5.18
N GLU A 380 -14.25 17.85 6.32
CA GLU A 380 -13.15 18.26 7.18
C GLU A 380 -12.45 17.07 7.90
N SER A 381 -13.07 15.90 7.97
CA SER A 381 -12.55 14.72 8.64
C SER A 381 -12.24 13.53 7.72
N VAL A 382 -12.36 13.70 6.39
CA VAL A 382 -12.12 12.61 5.41
C VAL A 382 -10.73 12.00 5.56
N SER A 383 -9.67 12.81 5.65
CA SER A 383 -8.31 12.31 5.80
C SER A 383 -8.12 11.51 7.10
N ALA A 384 -8.71 11.98 8.19
CA ALA A 384 -8.67 11.30 9.47
C ALA A 384 -9.47 10.00 9.45
N ALA A 385 -10.63 9.96 8.78
CA ALA A 385 -11.44 8.76 8.62
C ALA A 385 -10.70 7.69 7.80
N CYS A 386 -10.09 8.06 6.67
CA CYS A 386 -9.28 7.15 5.86
C CYS A 386 -8.02 6.68 6.62
N GLY A 387 -7.42 7.55 7.43
CA GLY A 387 -6.30 7.19 8.31
C GLY A 387 -6.71 6.20 9.39
N PHE A 388 -7.86 6.44 10.03
CA PHE A 388 -8.44 5.58 11.05
C PHE A 388 -8.73 4.18 10.50
N THR A 389 -9.48 4.06 9.39
CA THR A 389 -9.73 2.76 8.74
C THR A 389 -8.43 2.09 8.30
N GLY A 390 -7.47 2.87 7.76
CA GLY A 390 -6.16 2.35 7.36
C GLY A 390 -5.35 1.75 8.51
N MET A 391 -5.42 2.30 9.72
CA MET A 391 -4.76 1.75 10.91
C MET A 391 -5.32 0.36 11.25
N PHE A 392 -6.65 0.19 11.21
CA PHE A 392 -7.29 -1.11 11.41
C PHE A 392 -6.92 -2.11 10.30
N GLY A 393 -6.78 -1.66 9.05
CA GLY A 393 -6.24 -2.50 7.98
C GLY A 393 -4.87 -3.08 8.33
N TYR A 394 -3.93 -2.28 8.86
CA TYR A 394 -2.62 -2.79 9.26
C TYR A 394 -2.67 -3.74 10.47
N LEU A 395 -3.67 -3.65 11.33
CA LEU A 395 -3.95 -4.69 12.33
C LEU A 395 -4.31 -6.01 11.65
N GLY A 396 -5.12 -5.98 10.59
CA GLY A 396 -5.41 -7.16 9.76
C GLY A 396 -4.16 -7.74 9.10
N ALA A 397 -3.28 -6.88 8.56
CA ALA A 397 -2.01 -7.31 8.00
C ALA A 397 -1.07 -7.93 9.05
N PHE A 398 -1.03 -7.40 10.27
CA PHE A 398 -0.31 -8.00 11.40
C PHE A 398 -0.85 -9.39 11.72
N LEU A 399 -2.17 -9.52 11.83
CA LEU A 399 -2.83 -10.80 12.12
C LEU A 399 -2.61 -11.83 10.99
N SER A 400 -2.46 -11.40 9.74
CA SER A 400 -2.15 -12.30 8.63
C SER A 400 -0.76 -12.93 8.71
N GLY A 401 0.20 -12.31 9.37
CA GLY A 401 1.52 -12.90 9.63
C GLY A 401 1.44 -13.97 10.73
N ILE A 402 1.27 -13.56 11.97
CA ILE A 402 1.25 -14.46 13.13
C ILE A 402 0.02 -15.38 13.13
N GLY A 403 -1.17 -14.83 12.85
CA GLY A 403 -2.42 -15.60 12.90
C GLY A 403 -2.48 -16.67 11.81
N ALA A 404 -2.09 -16.37 10.57
CA ALA A 404 -2.03 -17.39 9.52
C ALA A 404 -0.96 -18.44 9.84
N ALA A 405 0.21 -18.07 10.37
CA ALA A 405 1.22 -19.03 10.80
C ALA A 405 0.67 -20.00 11.84
N TRP A 406 -0.01 -19.50 12.87
CA TRP A 406 -0.64 -20.29 13.91
C TRP A 406 -1.72 -21.23 13.35
N LEU A 407 -2.55 -20.74 12.43
CA LEU A 407 -3.56 -21.56 11.76
C LEU A 407 -2.92 -22.69 10.95
N ILE A 408 -1.82 -22.39 10.22
CA ILE A 408 -1.10 -23.38 9.41
C ILE A 408 -0.50 -24.49 10.31
N GLU A 409 0.10 -24.12 11.43
CA GLU A 409 0.71 -25.09 12.36
C GLU A 409 -0.36 -25.97 13.05
N LYS A 410 -1.53 -25.42 13.37
CA LYS A 410 -2.57 -26.12 14.12
C LYS A 410 -3.54 -26.90 13.23
N TRP A 411 -3.96 -26.32 12.10
CA TRP A 411 -5.01 -26.88 11.24
C TRP A 411 -4.60 -26.97 9.76
N GLY A 412 -3.32 -26.76 9.47
CA GLY A 412 -2.83 -26.77 8.10
C GLY A 412 -3.37 -25.61 7.26
N TRP A 413 -3.20 -25.73 5.95
CA TRP A 413 -3.67 -24.70 5.00
C TRP A 413 -5.19 -24.55 4.98
N GLU A 414 -5.93 -25.64 5.24
CA GLU A 414 -7.39 -25.61 5.33
C GLU A 414 -7.85 -24.57 6.34
N GLY A 415 -7.22 -24.51 7.52
CA GLY A 415 -7.52 -23.53 8.55
C GLY A 415 -7.37 -22.09 8.08
N VAL A 416 -6.35 -21.79 7.27
CA VAL A 416 -6.14 -20.45 6.72
C VAL A 416 -7.22 -20.10 5.70
N PHE A 417 -7.56 -21.01 4.78
CA PHE A 417 -8.58 -20.74 3.76
C PHE A 417 -9.98 -20.63 4.38
N ILE A 418 -10.30 -21.43 5.40
CA ILE A 418 -11.53 -21.27 6.17
C ILE A 418 -11.55 -19.91 6.88
N ALA A 419 -10.45 -19.50 7.54
CA ALA A 419 -10.37 -18.21 8.20
C ALA A 419 -10.52 -17.05 7.20
N CYS A 420 -9.97 -17.17 5.99
CA CYS A 420 -10.18 -16.20 4.92
C CYS A 420 -11.66 -16.15 4.47
N ALA A 421 -12.31 -17.30 4.29
CA ALA A 421 -13.73 -17.36 3.93
C ALA A 421 -14.63 -16.77 5.04
N VAL A 422 -14.39 -17.12 6.30
CA VAL A 422 -15.06 -16.51 7.45
C VAL A 422 -14.82 -15.00 7.50
N SER A 423 -13.59 -14.57 7.23
CA SER A 423 -13.25 -13.14 7.15
C SER A 423 -14.04 -12.41 6.04
N CYS A 424 -14.29 -13.05 4.89
CA CYS A 424 -15.17 -12.49 3.86
C CYS A 424 -16.59 -12.27 4.41
N VAL A 425 -17.15 -13.28 5.07
CA VAL A 425 -18.52 -13.21 5.64
C VAL A 425 -18.60 -12.12 6.72
N VAL A 426 -17.63 -12.08 7.63
CA VAL A 426 -17.60 -11.04 8.68
C VAL A 426 -17.45 -9.65 8.08
N ALA A 427 -16.57 -9.48 7.09
CA ALA A 427 -16.42 -8.20 6.39
C ALA A 427 -17.74 -7.79 5.70
N MET A 428 -18.45 -8.73 5.05
CA MET A 428 -19.75 -8.46 4.43
C MET A 428 -20.79 -7.98 5.44
N LEU A 429 -20.86 -8.61 6.63
CA LEU A 429 -21.79 -8.22 7.69
C LEU A 429 -21.54 -6.78 8.15
N PHE A 430 -20.29 -6.44 8.43
CA PHE A 430 -19.94 -5.09 8.85
C PHE A 430 -20.13 -4.05 7.73
N ILE A 431 -19.80 -4.36 6.49
CA ILE A 431 -20.03 -3.46 5.35
C ILE A 431 -21.53 -3.24 5.13
N ALA A 432 -22.37 -4.27 5.29
CA ALA A 432 -23.82 -4.17 5.12
C ALA A 432 -24.48 -3.16 6.08
N VAL A 433 -23.89 -2.88 7.24
CA VAL A 433 -24.37 -1.85 8.17
C VAL A 433 -24.45 -0.47 7.50
N THR A 434 -23.56 -0.19 6.54
CA THR A 434 -23.53 1.11 5.84
C THR A 434 -24.56 1.24 4.71
N TRP A 435 -25.31 0.18 4.39
CA TRP A 435 -26.27 0.12 3.27
C TRP A 435 -27.26 1.28 3.24
N LYS A 436 -27.94 1.51 4.39
CA LYS A 436 -28.94 2.58 4.51
C LYS A 436 -28.33 3.98 4.50
N LYS A 437 -27.12 4.13 5.06
CA LYS A 437 -26.43 5.42 5.11
C LYS A 437 -26.02 5.89 3.72
N GLU A 438 -25.47 5.00 2.90
CA GLU A 438 -25.13 5.32 1.51
C GLU A 438 -26.37 5.59 0.63
N ALA A 439 -27.50 4.98 0.92
CA ALA A 439 -28.76 5.26 0.22
C ALA A 439 -29.32 6.65 0.52
N GLY A 440 -29.08 7.18 1.71
CA GLY A 440 -29.57 8.50 2.17
C GLY A 440 -28.73 9.70 1.69
N THR A 441 -27.50 9.49 1.25
CA THR A 441 -26.62 10.56 0.74
C THR A 441 -26.93 10.98 -0.70
N GLN A 442 -27.92 10.38 -1.35
CA GLN A 442 -28.36 10.68 -2.72
C GLN A 442 -29.64 11.50 -2.81
N LYS A 443 -30.20 11.91 -1.66
CA LYS A 443 -31.25 12.93 -1.56
C LYS A 443 -30.61 14.26 -1.16
#